data_80e017b979bfe56d1b6770d2f475f4b0
#
_entry.id   80e017b979bfe56d1b6770d2f475f4b0
#
_cell.length_a   1.000
_cell.length_b   1.000
_cell.length_c   1.000
_cell.angle_alpha   90.00
_cell.angle_beta   90.00
_cell.angle_gamma   90.00
#
_symmetry.space_group_name_H-M   'P 1'
#
loop_
_entity.id
_entity.type
_entity.pdbx_description
1 polymer ?
#
loop_
_entity_poly.entity_id
_entity_poly.type
_entity_poly.pdbx_seq_one_letter_code
_entity_poly.pdbx_strand_id
1 'polypeptide(L)'
;LLNSLIPVLGTIGLILIVMEGALELEIKKEKLGLIFSGFFAAFVILILNIILLKSFFINVLEIPNNPAILYAIPLSIISSAVVIPSASGLLNKDKEFIVYESTFSDILGIVFFNYCLQQIESNELLISSEPLIQLSLQILGIVFLSLIITYLLAKLIQGIDHHVKFFLILAILILVYAIGKSFHFPSLLTIFIFGIFLGNGGNLLPRFMTKSINIEETKKSLHEFHVLTSESTFLVRTFFFLFFGFSITIDSFISPIPYFYAIAILVIMFGARHLYFSISKLNFKTAPLVFMSPRGLISILLFLQLEALNDVNLKTNIIDERVLLLVILLSMLIMLLGTLKKRDKIKDIPLEIEIPINEDLNTDYYNDEKND
;
A
#
# COMPACT_ATOMS: atom_id res chain seq x y z
N LEU A 1 13.45 21.62 -14.74
CA LEU A 1 14.15 20.85 -13.71
C LEU A 1 13.14 20.09 -12.82
N LEU A 2 12.10 20.75 -12.30
CA LEU A 2 11.03 20.10 -11.51
C LEU A 2 10.30 19.01 -12.31
N ASN A 3 9.90 19.30 -13.55
CA ASN A 3 9.18 18.35 -14.40
C ASN A 3 9.98 17.08 -14.75
N SER A 4 11.32 17.15 -14.66
CA SER A 4 12.18 15.97 -14.88
C SER A 4 12.45 15.20 -13.58
N LEU A 5 12.38 15.86 -12.42
CA LEU A 5 12.61 15.23 -11.11
C LEU A 5 11.38 14.46 -10.60
N ILE A 6 10.17 14.97 -10.85
CA ILE A 6 8.92 14.34 -10.37
C ILE A 6 8.79 12.88 -10.83
N PRO A 7 8.99 12.50 -12.12
CA PRO A 7 8.90 11.11 -12.54
C PRO A 7 9.94 10.19 -11.88
N VAL A 8 11.17 10.70 -11.69
CA VAL A 8 12.25 9.92 -11.05
C VAL A 8 11.96 9.69 -9.58
N LEU A 9 11.61 10.76 -8.84
CA LEU A 9 11.21 10.66 -7.43
C LEU A 9 9.95 9.79 -7.28
N GLY A 10 9.01 9.90 -8.24
CA GLY A 10 7.82 9.06 -8.27
C GLY A 10 8.15 7.58 -8.40
N THR A 11 9.05 7.22 -9.33
CA THR A 11 9.45 5.81 -9.52
C THR A 11 10.18 5.26 -8.30
N ILE A 12 11.16 6.00 -7.76
CA ILE A 12 11.89 5.61 -6.55
C ILE A 12 10.92 5.53 -5.37
N GLY A 13 10.02 6.50 -5.24
CA GLY A 13 8.99 6.52 -4.20
C GLY A 13 8.08 5.30 -4.26
N LEU A 14 7.58 4.93 -5.45
CA LEU A 14 6.78 3.71 -5.63
C LEU A 14 7.53 2.44 -5.22
N ILE A 15 8.78 2.31 -5.62
CA ILE A 15 9.63 1.18 -5.26
C ILE A 15 9.75 1.07 -3.73
N LEU A 16 10.08 2.17 -3.07
CA LEU A 16 10.28 2.21 -1.61
C LEU A 16 8.97 1.99 -0.85
N ILE A 17 7.85 2.60 -1.28
CA ILE A 17 6.55 2.45 -0.63
C ILE A 17 6.02 1.02 -0.75
N VAL A 18 6.14 0.42 -1.93
CA VAL A 18 5.72 -0.97 -2.14
C VAL A 18 6.58 -1.92 -1.31
N MET A 19 7.89 -1.63 -1.22
CA MET A 19 8.81 -2.42 -0.38
C MET A 19 8.49 -2.27 1.11
N GLU A 20 8.27 -1.03 1.60
CA GLU A 20 7.85 -0.75 2.98
C GLU A 20 6.57 -1.52 3.34
N GLY A 21 5.51 -1.39 2.52
CA GLY A 21 4.26 -2.10 2.72
C GLY A 21 4.41 -3.62 2.70
N ALA A 22 5.30 -4.16 1.86
CA ALA A 22 5.58 -5.59 1.81
C ALA A 22 6.32 -6.10 3.07
N LEU A 23 7.25 -5.29 3.61
CA LEU A 23 8.00 -5.61 4.83
C LEU A 23 7.12 -5.55 6.08
N GLU A 24 6.09 -4.70 6.10
CA GLU A 24 5.13 -4.61 7.21
C GLU A 24 4.18 -5.80 7.29
N LEU A 25 4.01 -6.54 6.19
CA LEU A 25 3.11 -7.70 6.15
C LEU A 25 3.74 -8.90 6.87
N GLU A 26 3.25 -9.18 8.07
CA GLU A 26 3.65 -10.35 8.84
C GLU A 26 2.78 -11.57 8.50
N ILE A 27 3.36 -12.56 7.80
CA ILE A 27 2.67 -13.79 7.41
C ILE A 27 2.89 -14.87 8.48
N LYS A 28 1.89 -15.03 9.36
CA LYS A 28 1.83 -16.09 10.37
C LYS A 28 0.59 -16.95 10.13
N LYS A 29 0.67 -18.23 10.48
CA LYS A 29 -0.46 -19.18 10.33
C LYS A 29 -1.71 -18.73 11.09
N GLU A 30 -1.52 -18.15 12.28
CA GLU A 30 -2.60 -17.64 13.13
C GLU A 30 -3.31 -16.43 12.52
N LYS A 31 -2.64 -15.70 11.65
CA LYS A 31 -3.15 -14.48 10.99
C LYS A 31 -3.73 -14.74 9.58
N LEU A 32 -3.65 -15.96 9.06
CA LEU A 32 -4.10 -16.27 7.69
C LEU A 32 -5.55 -15.88 7.45
N GLY A 33 -6.46 -16.13 8.40
CA GLY A 33 -7.86 -15.72 8.27
C GLY A 33 -8.05 -14.21 8.14
N LEU A 34 -7.21 -13.42 8.84
CA LEU A 34 -7.22 -11.97 8.79
C LEU A 34 -6.63 -11.46 7.46
N ILE A 35 -5.53 -12.08 7.02
CA ILE A 35 -4.87 -11.79 5.74
C ILE A 35 -5.85 -12.01 4.57
N PHE A 36 -6.51 -13.19 4.54
CA PHE A 36 -7.53 -13.48 3.52
C PHE A 36 -8.71 -12.52 3.58
N SER A 37 -9.17 -12.15 4.78
CA SER A 37 -10.25 -11.18 4.94
C SER A 37 -9.84 -9.79 4.42
N GLY A 38 -8.61 -9.34 4.71
CA GLY A 38 -8.07 -8.09 4.21
C GLY A 38 -7.90 -8.08 2.69
N PHE A 39 -7.35 -9.18 2.12
CA PHE A 39 -7.22 -9.34 0.67
C PHE A 39 -8.57 -9.31 -0.04
N PHE A 40 -9.54 -10.09 0.46
CA PHE A 40 -10.87 -10.15 -0.15
C PHE A 40 -11.61 -8.81 -0.04
N ALA A 41 -11.49 -8.12 1.09
CA ALA A 41 -12.03 -6.78 1.27
C ALA A 41 -11.42 -5.79 0.27
N ALA A 42 -10.08 -5.75 0.17
CA ALA A 42 -9.37 -4.90 -0.78
C ALA A 42 -9.82 -5.17 -2.22
N PHE A 43 -9.88 -6.44 -2.63
CA PHE A 43 -10.28 -6.85 -3.97
C PHE A 43 -11.73 -6.44 -4.30
N VAL A 44 -12.69 -6.79 -3.44
CA VAL A 44 -14.11 -6.51 -3.68
C VAL A 44 -14.39 -5.00 -3.67
N ILE A 45 -13.85 -4.27 -2.69
CA ILE A 45 -14.05 -2.82 -2.60
C ILE A 45 -13.39 -2.10 -3.78
N LEU A 46 -12.19 -2.52 -4.19
CA LEU A 46 -11.50 -1.95 -5.35
C LEU A 46 -12.34 -2.14 -6.63
N ILE A 47 -12.77 -3.38 -6.92
CA ILE A 47 -13.58 -3.68 -8.10
C ILE A 47 -14.92 -2.95 -8.07
N LEU A 48 -15.59 -2.91 -6.93
CA LEU A 48 -16.87 -2.20 -6.77
C LEU A 48 -16.69 -0.70 -7.03
N ASN A 49 -15.65 -0.08 -6.48
CA ASN A 49 -15.33 1.32 -6.74
C ASN A 49 -15.02 1.57 -8.22
N ILE A 50 -14.22 0.72 -8.87
CA ILE A 50 -13.89 0.85 -10.29
C ILE A 50 -15.17 0.81 -11.13
N ILE A 51 -16.07 -0.15 -10.88
CA ILE A 51 -17.32 -0.29 -11.63
C ILE A 51 -18.21 0.93 -11.44
N LEU A 52 -18.40 1.38 -10.20
CA LEU A 52 -19.27 2.51 -9.89
C LEU A 52 -18.71 3.83 -10.42
N LEU A 53 -17.41 4.10 -10.23
CA LEU A 53 -16.76 5.31 -10.74
C LEU A 53 -16.72 5.31 -12.27
N LYS A 54 -16.38 4.18 -12.90
CA LYS A 54 -16.44 4.06 -14.37
C LYS A 54 -17.83 4.34 -14.88
N SER A 55 -18.87 3.77 -14.26
CA SER A 55 -20.28 4.03 -14.64
C SER A 55 -20.65 5.51 -14.47
N PHE A 56 -20.25 6.14 -13.38
CA PHE A 56 -20.44 7.57 -13.16
C PHE A 56 -19.72 8.40 -14.23
N PHE A 57 -18.47 8.08 -14.55
CA PHE A 57 -17.70 8.81 -15.57
C PHE A 57 -18.29 8.70 -16.96
N ILE A 58 -18.78 7.52 -17.36
CA ILE A 58 -19.40 7.33 -18.67
C ILE A 58 -20.79 7.98 -18.74
N ASN A 59 -21.66 7.72 -17.77
CA ASN A 59 -23.08 8.10 -17.87
C ASN A 59 -23.37 9.53 -17.42
N VAL A 60 -22.55 10.13 -16.57
CA VAL A 60 -22.79 11.48 -16.02
C VAL A 60 -21.79 12.49 -16.57
N LEU A 61 -20.52 12.08 -16.73
CA LEU A 61 -19.47 12.96 -17.22
C LEU A 61 -19.18 12.77 -18.72
N GLU A 62 -19.84 11.82 -19.37
CA GLU A 62 -19.69 11.51 -20.81
C GLU A 62 -18.24 11.22 -21.23
N ILE A 63 -17.43 10.68 -20.30
CA ILE A 63 -16.05 10.29 -20.56
C ILE A 63 -16.04 8.97 -21.34
N PRO A 64 -15.24 8.83 -22.42
CA PRO A 64 -15.11 7.58 -23.16
C PRO A 64 -14.67 6.40 -22.30
N ASN A 65 -15.01 5.18 -22.73
CA ASN A 65 -14.83 3.96 -21.92
C ASN A 65 -13.37 3.73 -21.43
N ASN A 66 -12.38 3.94 -22.30
CA ASN A 66 -10.97 3.69 -21.98
C ASN A 66 -10.41 4.68 -20.94
N PRO A 67 -10.51 6.02 -21.13
CA PRO A 67 -10.11 6.91 -20.04
C PRO A 67 -10.97 6.73 -18.78
N ALA A 68 -12.28 6.45 -18.88
CA ALA A 68 -13.12 6.27 -17.71
C ALA A 68 -12.61 5.16 -16.77
N ILE A 69 -12.19 4.00 -17.30
CA ILE A 69 -11.63 2.93 -16.46
C ILE A 69 -10.25 3.30 -15.94
N LEU A 70 -9.37 3.90 -16.75
CA LEU A 70 -8.01 4.27 -16.35
C LEU A 70 -7.98 5.33 -15.26
N TYR A 71 -8.92 6.28 -15.24
CA TYR A 71 -9.05 7.28 -14.17
C TYR A 71 -9.79 6.74 -12.94
N ALA A 72 -10.70 5.76 -13.11
CA ALA A 72 -11.39 5.14 -11.98
C ALA A 72 -10.47 4.31 -11.09
N ILE A 73 -9.47 3.62 -11.66
CA ILE A 73 -8.57 2.74 -10.90
C ILE A 73 -7.76 3.52 -9.84
N PRO A 74 -6.99 4.57 -10.18
CA PRO A 74 -6.21 5.33 -9.19
C PRO A 74 -7.06 5.90 -8.07
N LEU A 75 -8.29 6.37 -8.38
CA LEU A 75 -9.23 6.90 -7.41
C LEU A 75 -9.83 5.81 -6.50
N SER A 76 -9.80 4.56 -6.91
CA SER A 76 -10.35 3.44 -6.14
C SER A 76 -9.38 2.89 -5.08
N ILE A 77 -8.08 3.18 -5.20
CA ILE A 77 -7.02 2.62 -4.34
C ILE A 77 -7.04 3.29 -2.96
N ILE A 78 -6.99 2.49 -1.90
CA ILE A 78 -6.83 2.96 -0.52
C ILE A 78 -5.34 3.07 -0.22
N SER A 79 -4.88 4.22 0.24
CA SER A 79 -3.46 4.46 0.53
C SER A 79 -3.02 3.86 1.86
N SER A 80 -2.18 2.82 1.83
CA SER A 80 -1.54 2.25 3.02
C SER A 80 -0.66 3.29 3.72
N ALA A 81 0.06 4.07 2.96
CA ALA A 81 0.96 5.12 3.43
C ALA A 81 0.28 6.17 4.34
N VAL A 82 -1.01 6.40 4.19
CA VAL A 82 -1.80 7.32 5.03
C VAL A 82 -2.56 6.58 6.10
N VAL A 83 -3.08 5.39 5.79
CA VAL A 83 -3.88 4.56 6.71
C VAL A 83 -3.04 4.02 7.85
N ILE A 84 -1.86 3.45 7.59
CA ILE A 84 -1.07 2.74 8.60
C ILE A 84 -0.68 3.63 9.79
N PRO A 85 -0.12 4.83 9.59
CA PRO A 85 0.15 5.75 10.71
C PRO A 85 -1.11 6.18 11.45
N SER A 86 -2.23 6.34 10.72
CA SER A 86 -3.52 6.78 11.27
C SER A 86 -4.25 5.69 12.06
N ALA A 87 -3.89 4.42 11.86
CA ALA A 87 -4.50 3.27 12.50
C ALA A 87 -4.05 3.04 13.97
N SER A 88 -3.11 3.83 14.49
CA SER A 88 -2.56 3.68 15.85
C SER A 88 -3.60 3.75 16.97
N GLY A 89 -4.75 4.41 16.73
CA GLY A 89 -5.87 4.53 17.69
C GLY A 89 -6.93 3.44 17.57
N LEU A 90 -6.76 2.43 16.71
CA LEU A 90 -7.69 1.32 16.55
C LEU A 90 -7.37 0.16 17.48
N LEU A 91 -8.35 -0.73 17.69
CA LEU A 91 -8.12 -2.02 18.35
C LEU A 91 -7.15 -2.86 17.48
N ASN A 92 -6.31 -3.66 18.13
CA ASN A 92 -5.25 -4.44 17.44
C ASN A 92 -5.77 -5.22 16.23
N LYS A 93 -6.92 -5.89 16.34
CA LYS A 93 -7.52 -6.66 15.25
C LYS A 93 -7.96 -5.78 14.08
N ASP A 94 -8.61 -4.64 14.37
CA ASP A 94 -9.06 -3.68 13.36
C ASP A 94 -7.85 -3.01 12.69
N LYS A 95 -6.81 -2.71 13.47
CA LYS A 95 -5.54 -2.16 12.97
C LYS A 95 -4.85 -3.12 12.02
N GLU A 96 -4.67 -4.39 12.41
CA GLU A 96 -4.05 -5.39 11.53
C GLU A 96 -4.86 -5.60 10.25
N PHE A 97 -6.20 -5.67 10.36
CA PHE A 97 -7.07 -5.80 9.19
C PHE A 97 -6.87 -4.66 8.19
N ILE A 98 -6.87 -3.41 8.66
CA ILE A 98 -6.75 -2.23 7.77
C ILE A 98 -5.36 -2.12 7.14
N VAL A 99 -4.31 -2.58 7.85
CA VAL A 99 -2.95 -2.69 7.30
C VAL A 99 -2.96 -3.66 6.11
N TYR A 100 -3.49 -4.88 6.29
CA TYR A 100 -3.57 -5.85 5.19
C TYR A 100 -4.45 -5.33 4.05
N GLU A 101 -5.65 -4.80 4.36
CA GLU A 101 -6.58 -4.29 3.35
C GLU A 101 -5.94 -3.18 2.51
N SER A 102 -5.35 -2.15 3.15
CA SER A 102 -4.77 -1.03 2.43
C SER A 102 -3.54 -1.42 1.60
N THR A 103 -2.66 -2.27 2.14
CA THR A 103 -1.49 -2.75 1.39
C THR A 103 -1.90 -3.59 0.19
N PHE A 104 -2.88 -4.49 0.34
CA PHE A 104 -3.41 -5.24 -0.81
C PHE A 104 -4.13 -4.34 -1.81
N SER A 105 -4.84 -3.29 -1.35
CA SER A 105 -5.48 -2.32 -2.23
C SER A 105 -4.47 -1.59 -3.11
N ASP A 106 -3.34 -1.18 -2.54
CA ASP A 106 -2.24 -0.54 -3.26
C ASP A 106 -1.71 -1.45 -4.39
N ILE A 107 -1.41 -2.70 -4.05
CA ILE A 107 -0.84 -3.66 -5.00
C ILE A 107 -1.84 -4.05 -6.09
N LEU A 108 -3.06 -4.40 -5.70
CA LEU A 108 -4.11 -4.76 -6.65
C LEU A 108 -4.41 -3.60 -7.59
N GLY A 109 -4.48 -2.37 -7.07
CA GLY A 109 -4.70 -1.18 -7.88
C GLY A 109 -3.62 -0.99 -8.93
N ILE A 110 -2.34 -1.11 -8.56
CA ILE A 110 -1.21 -1.01 -9.49
C ILE A 110 -1.28 -2.13 -10.56
N VAL A 111 -1.56 -3.36 -10.14
CA VAL A 111 -1.66 -4.51 -11.07
C VAL A 111 -2.81 -4.31 -12.05
N PHE A 112 -4.00 -3.93 -11.57
CA PHE A 112 -5.15 -3.66 -12.41
C PHE A 112 -4.91 -2.48 -13.37
N PHE A 113 -4.29 -1.42 -12.89
CA PHE A 113 -3.98 -0.28 -13.73
C PHE A 113 -3.06 -0.65 -14.89
N ASN A 114 -1.92 -1.30 -14.60
CA ASN A 114 -0.97 -1.70 -15.63
C ASN A 114 -1.57 -2.74 -16.58
N TYR A 115 -2.37 -3.67 -16.08
CA TYR A 115 -3.09 -4.63 -16.91
C TYR A 115 -4.06 -3.94 -17.87
N CYS A 116 -4.92 -3.05 -17.35
CA CYS A 116 -5.87 -2.32 -18.19
C CYS A 116 -5.17 -1.45 -19.23
N LEU A 117 -4.10 -0.76 -18.84
CA LEU A 117 -3.32 0.09 -19.74
C LEU A 117 -2.72 -0.76 -20.88
N GLN A 118 -2.08 -1.88 -20.56
CA GLN A 118 -1.49 -2.79 -21.56
C GLN A 118 -2.55 -3.34 -22.53
N GLN A 119 -3.71 -3.78 -22.03
CA GLN A 119 -4.79 -4.30 -22.87
C GLN A 119 -5.36 -3.23 -23.82
N ILE A 120 -5.53 -2.02 -23.32
CA ILE A 120 -6.04 -0.89 -24.14
C ILE A 120 -5.02 -0.51 -25.22
N GLU A 121 -3.73 -0.44 -24.90
CA GLU A 121 -2.65 -0.15 -25.85
C GLU A 121 -2.54 -1.25 -26.95
N SER A 122 -2.78 -2.51 -26.57
CA SER A 122 -2.79 -3.65 -27.50
C SER A 122 -4.08 -3.79 -28.31
N ASN A 123 -5.11 -2.96 -28.05
CA ASN A 123 -6.47 -3.11 -28.59
C ASN A 123 -7.10 -4.49 -28.31
N GLU A 124 -6.75 -5.12 -27.21
CA GLU A 124 -7.28 -6.41 -26.80
C GLU A 124 -8.48 -6.24 -25.84
N LEU A 125 -9.30 -7.27 -25.75
CA LEU A 125 -10.44 -7.27 -24.82
C LEU A 125 -9.93 -7.40 -23.39
N LEU A 126 -10.41 -6.54 -22.48
CA LEU A 126 -10.05 -6.55 -21.05
C LEU A 126 -10.37 -7.89 -20.37
N ILE A 127 -11.36 -8.63 -20.86
CA ILE A 127 -11.78 -9.93 -20.33
C ILE A 127 -11.74 -10.94 -21.45
N SER A 128 -10.57 -11.50 -21.71
CA SER A 128 -10.40 -12.66 -22.56
C SER A 128 -9.57 -13.72 -21.81
N SER A 129 -9.68 -14.99 -22.22
CA SER A 129 -8.96 -16.07 -21.53
C SER A 129 -7.45 -15.98 -21.70
N GLU A 130 -6.97 -15.55 -22.86
CA GLU A 130 -5.53 -15.49 -23.14
C GLU A 130 -4.78 -14.49 -22.25
N PRO A 131 -5.18 -13.20 -22.12
CA PRO A 131 -4.52 -12.27 -21.20
C PRO A 131 -4.58 -12.70 -19.73
N LEU A 132 -5.66 -13.34 -19.28
CA LEU A 132 -5.77 -13.82 -17.90
C LEU A 132 -4.82 -15.00 -17.62
N ILE A 133 -4.66 -15.92 -18.58
CA ILE A 133 -3.68 -17.01 -18.48
C ILE A 133 -2.26 -16.44 -18.47
N GLN A 134 -1.96 -15.48 -19.36
CA GLN A 134 -0.67 -14.83 -19.42
C GLN A 134 -0.32 -14.08 -18.10
N LEU A 135 -1.28 -13.34 -17.53
CA LEU A 135 -1.11 -12.69 -16.24
C LEU A 135 -0.84 -13.71 -15.12
N SER A 136 -1.56 -14.83 -15.12
CA SER A 136 -1.37 -15.90 -14.13
C SER A 136 0.03 -16.53 -14.24
N LEU A 137 0.50 -16.80 -15.46
CA LEU A 137 1.86 -17.31 -15.71
C LEU A 137 2.94 -16.29 -15.32
N GLN A 138 2.72 -15.00 -15.58
CA GLN A 138 3.62 -13.92 -15.14
C GLN A 138 3.71 -13.89 -13.62
N ILE A 139 2.59 -13.96 -12.89
CA ILE A 139 2.57 -13.98 -11.42
C ILE A 139 3.36 -15.18 -10.87
N LEU A 140 3.15 -16.39 -11.43
CA LEU A 140 3.91 -17.58 -11.03
C LEU A 140 5.42 -17.41 -11.29
N GLY A 141 5.80 -16.86 -12.44
CA GLY A 141 7.19 -16.55 -12.78
C GLY A 141 7.81 -15.55 -11.79
N ILE A 142 7.08 -14.51 -11.42
CA ILE A 142 7.51 -13.51 -10.44
C ILE A 142 7.72 -14.12 -9.06
N VAL A 143 6.79 -14.97 -8.60
CA VAL A 143 6.92 -15.67 -7.30
C VAL A 143 8.20 -16.52 -7.30
N PHE A 144 8.44 -17.28 -8.35
CA PHE A 144 9.63 -18.11 -8.46
C PHE A 144 10.93 -17.29 -8.53
N LEU A 145 10.95 -16.23 -9.33
CA LEU A 145 12.10 -15.31 -9.45
C LEU A 145 12.38 -14.63 -8.11
N SER A 146 11.34 -14.11 -7.43
CA SER A 146 11.47 -13.44 -6.13
C SER A 146 12.01 -14.37 -5.06
N LEU A 147 11.62 -15.65 -5.07
CA LEU A 147 12.15 -16.68 -4.16
C LEU A 147 13.67 -16.87 -4.37
N ILE A 148 14.11 -16.98 -5.62
CA ILE A 148 15.53 -17.15 -5.96
C ILE A 148 16.32 -15.91 -5.51
N ILE A 149 15.85 -14.72 -5.87
CA ILE A 149 16.54 -13.46 -5.53
C ILE A 149 16.63 -13.28 -4.02
N THR A 150 15.54 -13.56 -3.28
CA THR A 150 15.53 -13.48 -1.81
C THR A 150 16.55 -14.44 -1.19
N TYR A 151 16.64 -15.67 -1.69
CA TYR A 151 17.62 -16.63 -1.22
C TYR A 151 19.06 -16.18 -1.49
N LEU A 152 19.34 -15.73 -2.71
CA LEU A 152 20.68 -15.22 -3.10
C LEU A 152 21.07 -14.00 -2.24
N LEU A 153 20.12 -13.07 -2.04
CA LEU A 153 20.34 -11.89 -1.22
C LEU A 153 20.60 -12.25 0.24
N ALA A 154 19.79 -13.14 0.84
CA ALA A 154 19.97 -13.57 2.20
C ALA A 154 21.35 -14.22 2.42
N LYS A 155 21.84 -15.00 1.45
CA LYS A 155 23.17 -15.59 1.48
C LYS A 155 24.29 -14.55 1.32
N LEU A 156 24.06 -13.54 0.51
CA LEU A 156 25.04 -12.49 0.22
C LEU A 156 25.19 -11.52 1.41
N ILE A 157 24.10 -11.21 2.11
CA ILE A 157 24.08 -10.33 3.30
C ILE A 157 24.95 -10.91 4.44
N GLN A 158 25.06 -12.23 4.58
CA GLN A 158 25.84 -12.89 5.63
C GLN A 158 27.36 -12.69 5.52
N GLY A 159 27.86 -12.35 4.34
CA GLY A 159 29.29 -12.15 4.08
C GLY A 159 29.73 -10.68 4.06
N ILE A 160 28.88 -9.73 4.42
CA ILE A 160 29.15 -8.29 4.26
C ILE A 160 29.05 -7.56 5.58
N ASP A 161 29.96 -6.60 5.84
CA ASP A 161 29.94 -5.74 7.03
C ASP A 161 28.74 -4.79 7.05
N HIS A 162 28.29 -4.41 8.27
CA HIS A 162 26.98 -3.78 8.54
C HIS A 162 26.65 -2.52 7.73
N HIS A 163 27.62 -1.68 7.41
CA HIS A 163 27.35 -0.36 6.82
C HIS A 163 26.98 -0.35 5.33
N VAL A 164 27.23 -1.43 4.60
CA VAL A 164 26.98 -1.50 3.15
C VAL A 164 25.72 -2.27 2.79
N LYS A 165 25.14 -3.02 3.74
CA LYS A 165 23.99 -3.91 3.50
C LYS A 165 22.76 -3.18 2.94
N PHE A 166 22.45 -1.99 3.46
CA PHE A 166 21.31 -1.21 2.99
C PHE A 166 21.42 -0.83 1.50
N PHE A 167 22.56 -0.27 1.10
CA PHE A 167 22.78 0.14 -0.29
C PHE A 167 22.78 -1.05 -1.25
N LEU A 168 23.29 -2.20 -0.81
CA LEU A 168 23.26 -3.42 -1.60
C LEU A 168 21.82 -3.90 -1.84
N ILE A 169 21.00 -3.94 -0.81
CA ILE A 169 19.57 -4.33 -0.93
C ILE A 169 18.85 -3.35 -1.84
N LEU A 170 19.08 -2.04 -1.66
CA LEU A 170 18.50 -1.01 -2.53
C LEU A 170 18.92 -1.17 -3.98
N ALA A 171 20.22 -1.44 -4.25
CA ALA A 171 20.72 -1.67 -5.60
C ALA A 171 20.08 -2.91 -6.25
N ILE A 172 19.94 -4.02 -5.48
CA ILE A 172 19.25 -5.22 -5.96
C ILE A 172 17.77 -4.93 -6.23
N LEU A 173 17.13 -4.13 -5.41
CA LEU A 173 15.73 -3.75 -5.56
C LEU A 173 15.49 -2.95 -6.85
N ILE A 174 16.38 -1.99 -7.14
CA ILE A 174 16.36 -1.24 -8.42
C ILE A 174 16.65 -2.19 -9.60
N LEU A 175 17.58 -3.13 -9.44
CA LEU A 175 17.89 -4.12 -10.47
C LEU A 175 16.68 -5.03 -10.73
N VAL A 176 16.01 -5.52 -9.70
CA VAL A 176 14.79 -6.35 -9.80
C VAL A 176 13.68 -5.58 -10.52
N TYR A 177 13.51 -4.31 -10.19
CA TYR A 177 12.55 -3.44 -10.89
C TYR A 177 12.92 -3.30 -12.38
N ALA A 178 14.18 -3.02 -12.70
CA ALA A 178 14.64 -2.84 -14.07
C ALA A 178 14.50 -4.14 -14.89
N ILE A 179 14.87 -5.29 -14.32
CA ILE A 179 14.70 -6.60 -14.94
C ILE A 179 13.20 -6.87 -15.18
N GLY A 180 12.36 -6.69 -14.16
CA GLY A 180 10.91 -6.87 -14.30
C GLY A 180 10.33 -6.04 -15.44
N LYS A 181 10.73 -4.78 -15.54
CA LYS A 181 10.33 -3.89 -16.63
C LYS A 181 10.82 -4.36 -18.00
N SER A 182 12.04 -4.88 -18.10
CA SER A 182 12.60 -5.39 -19.37
C SER A 182 11.88 -6.64 -19.88
N PHE A 183 11.37 -7.47 -18.97
CA PHE A 183 10.58 -8.67 -19.31
C PHE A 183 9.08 -8.41 -19.39
N HIS A 184 8.63 -7.16 -19.35
CA HIS A 184 7.21 -6.77 -19.34
C HIS A 184 6.43 -7.38 -18.16
N PHE A 185 7.12 -7.74 -17.07
CA PHE A 185 6.48 -8.14 -15.84
C PHE A 185 5.93 -6.91 -15.08
N PRO A 186 4.85 -7.04 -14.32
CA PRO A 186 4.43 -5.99 -13.40
C PRO A 186 5.50 -5.80 -12.30
N SER A 187 6.48 -4.94 -12.59
CA SER A 187 7.73 -4.78 -11.82
C SER A 187 7.50 -4.40 -10.35
N LEU A 188 6.45 -3.64 -10.04
CA LEU A 188 6.08 -3.31 -8.67
C LEU A 188 5.52 -4.52 -7.90
N LEU A 189 4.80 -5.41 -8.59
CA LEU A 189 4.38 -6.69 -8.01
C LEU A 189 5.59 -7.57 -7.69
N THR A 190 6.63 -7.54 -8.53
CA THR A 190 7.89 -8.26 -8.29
C THR A 190 8.57 -7.77 -7.01
N ILE A 191 8.63 -6.45 -6.80
CA ILE A 191 9.16 -5.84 -5.58
C ILE A 191 8.34 -6.23 -4.36
N PHE A 192 7.02 -6.20 -4.47
CA PHE A 192 6.12 -6.59 -3.40
C PHE A 192 6.33 -8.03 -2.96
N ILE A 193 6.31 -8.97 -3.90
CA ILE A 193 6.52 -10.39 -3.61
C ILE A 193 7.93 -10.63 -3.04
N PHE A 194 8.94 -9.96 -3.60
CA PHE A 194 10.30 -9.99 -3.06
C PHE A 194 10.34 -9.48 -1.62
N GLY A 195 9.69 -8.34 -1.32
CA GLY A 195 9.61 -7.78 0.02
C GLY A 195 8.91 -8.70 1.01
N ILE A 196 7.82 -9.37 0.60
CA ILE A 196 7.14 -10.39 1.42
C ILE A 196 8.09 -11.54 1.76
N PHE A 197 8.80 -12.09 0.78
CA PHE A 197 9.75 -13.15 1.04
C PHE A 197 10.91 -12.70 1.90
N LEU A 198 11.39 -11.49 1.71
CA LEU A 198 12.46 -10.90 2.51
C LEU A 198 12.02 -10.71 3.96
N GLY A 199 10.85 -10.10 4.21
CA GLY A 199 10.29 -9.86 5.55
C GLY A 199 9.87 -11.15 6.28
N ASN A 200 9.47 -12.19 5.54
CA ASN A 200 8.93 -13.43 6.10
C ASN A 200 9.80 -14.67 5.78
N GLY A 201 11.08 -14.49 5.46
CA GLY A 201 11.96 -15.54 4.97
C GLY A 201 12.03 -16.77 5.88
N GLY A 202 12.00 -16.59 7.20
CA GLY A 202 12.00 -17.71 8.14
C GLY A 202 10.75 -18.62 8.06
N ASN A 203 9.62 -18.09 7.60
CA ASN A 203 8.34 -18.79 7.51
C ASN A 203 8.01 -19.28 6.08
N LEU A 204 8.43 -18.53 5.07
CA LEU A 204 8.06 -18.75 3.66
C LEU A 204 9.14 -19.49 2.86
N LEU A 205 10.42 -19.32 3.21
CA LEU A 205 11.49 -20.02 2.49
C LEU A 205 11.45 -21.54 2.76
N PRO A 206 11.66 -22.36 1.74
CA PRO A 206 11.76 -23.82 1.90
C PRO A 206 12.88 -24.21 2.87
N ARG A 207 12.65 -25.25 3.65
CA ARG A 207 13.60 -25.71 4.69
C ARG A 207 15.02 -26.00 4.18
N PHE A 208 15.18 -26.41 2.92
CA PHE A 208 16.51 -26.64 2.33
C PHE A 208 17.29 -25.33 2.11
N MET A 209 16.58 -24.21 1.84
CA MET A 209 17.19 -22.89 1.72
C MET A 209 17.54 -22.29 3.09
N THR A 210 16.69 -22.49 4.10
CA THR A 210 16.91 -21.93 5.44
C THR A 210 18.06 -22.61 6.20
N LYS A 211 18.43 -23.85 5.85
CA LYS A 211 19.58 -24.56 6.47
C LYS A 211 20.93 -23.89 6.22
N SER A 212 21.08 -23.17 5.11
CA SER A 212 22.32 -22.48 4.73
C SER A 212 22.32 -20.99 5.09
N ILE A 213 21.30 -20.51 5.81
CA ILE A 213 21.13 -19.11 6.15
C ILE A 213 21.15 -18.96 7.69
N ASN A 214 21.97 -18.05 8.21
CA ASN A 214 21.93 -17.63 9.61
C ASN A 214 20.69 -16.70 9.80
N ILE A 215 19.61 -17.27 10.32
CA ILE A 215 18.31 -16.59 10.44
C ILE A 215 18.39 -15.40 11.40
N GLU A 216 19.19 -15.47 12.48
CA GLU A 216 19.28 -14.39 13.47
C GLU A 216 20.01 -13.16 12.89
N GLU A 217 21.13 -13.37 12.24
CA GLU A 217 21.89 -12.30 11.59
C GLU A 217 21.07 -11.67 10.45
N THR A 218 20.38 -12.49 9.67
CA THR A 218 19.48 -12.01 8.60
C THR A 218 18.34 -11.18 9.17
N LYS A 219 17.69 -11.60 10.26
CA LYS A 219 16.62 -10.83 10.92
C LYS A 219 17.10 -9.47 11.42
N LYS A 220 18.29 -9.39 12.03
CA LYS A 220 18.84 -8.11 12.48
C LYS A 220 19.08 -7.17 11.31
N SER A 221 19.73 -7.64 10.26
CA SER A 221 19.98 -6.83 9.05
C SER A 221 18.69 -6.40 8.34
N LEU A 222 17.66 -7.26 8.36
CA LEU A 222 16.34 -6.93 7.81
C LEU A 222 15.61 -5.88 8.65
N HIS A 223 15.74 -5.91 9.95
CA HIS A 223 15.17 -4.88 10.82
C HIS A 223 15.80 -3.51 10.56
N GLU A 224 17.11 -3.44 10.48
CA GLU A 224 17.83 -2.22 10.11
C GLU A 224 17.42 -1.72 8.73
N PHE A 225 17.29 -2.63 7.75
CA PHE A 225 16.80 -2.29 6.40
C PHE A 225 15.37 -1.77 6.42
N HIS A 226 14.46 -2.37 7.20
CA HIS A 226 13.08 -1.92 7.34
C HIS A 226 13.02 -0.48 7.89
N VAL A 227 13.76 -0.18 8.96
CA VAL A 227 13.82 1.17 9.54
C VAL A 227 14.31 2.18 8.50
N LEU A 228 15.43 1.91 7.83
CA LEU A 228 15.97 2.80 6.80
C LEU A 228 15.04 2.96 5.58
N THR A 229 14.34 1.89 5.20
CA THR A 229 13.34 1.95 4.12
C THR A 229 12.18 2.85 4.53
N SER A 230 11.65 2.73 5.74
CA SER A 230 10.54 3.56 6.24
C SER A 230 10.94 5.05 6.33
N GLU A 231 12.14 5.35 6.83
CA GLU A 231 12.65 6.73 6.87
C GLU A 231 12.83 7.32 5.47
N SER A 232 13.42 6.53 4.55
CA SER A 232 13.61 6.94 3.16
C SER A 232 12.28 7.16 2.44
N THR A 233 11.32 6.27 2.66
CA THR A 233 9.96 6.37 2.11
C THR A 233 9.24 7.61 2.64
N PHE A 234 9.33 7.89 3.94
CA PHE A 234 8.77 9.10 4.54
C PHE A 234 9.34 10.36 3.89
N LEU A 235 10.64 10.42 3.70
CA LEU A 235 11.32 11.56 3.08
C LEU A 235 10.87 11.76 1.62
N VAL A 236 10.90 10.70 0.81
CA VAL A 236 10.48 10.75 -0.60
C VAL A 236 9.00 11.14 -0.71
N ARG A 237 8.13 10.56 0.12
CA ARG A 237 6.71 10.90 0.20
C ARG A 237 6.49 12.37 0.51
N THR A 238 7.21 12.90 1.50
CA THR A 238 7.11 14.31 1.91
C THR A 238 7.50 15.25 0.78
N PHE A 239 8.64 15.00 0.13
CA PHE A 239 9.07 15.79 -1.02
C PHE A 239 8.10 15.69 -2.19
N PHE A 240 7.58 14.49 -2.46
CA PHE A 240 6.64 14.30 -3.55
C PHE A 240 5.35 15.09 -3.34
N PHE A 241 4.74 15.03 -2.16
CA PHE A 241 3.55 15.82 -1.86
C PHE A 241 3.81 17.33 -1.92
N LEU A 242 4.99 17.76 -1.48
CA LEU A 242 5.38 19.16 -1.56
C LEU A 242 5.49 19.61 -3.02
N PHE A 243 6.18 18.86 -3.87
CA PHE A 243 6.33 19.18 -5.29
C PHE A 243 5.00 19.09 -6.04
N PHE A 244 4.18 18.10 -5.75
CA PHE A 244 2.85 17.97 -6.32
C PHE A 244 1.97 19.16 -5.92
N GLY A 245 1.99 19.57 -4.66
CA GLY A 245 1.27 20.76 -4.21
C GLY A 245 1.73 22.05 -4.90
N PHE A 246 3.04 22.19 -5.17
CA PHE A 246 3.58 23.32 -5.91
C PHE A 246 3.20 23.36 -7.40
N SER A 247 2.90 22.21 -7.99
CA SER A 247 2.50 22.13 -9.41
C SER A 247 1.10 22.68 -9.67
N ILE A 248 0.28 22.82 -8.63
CA ILE A 248 -1.12 23.23 -8.73
C ILE A 248 -1.24 24.73 -8.42
N THR A 249 -1.83 25.49 -9.34
CA THR A 249 -2.07 26.93 -9.18
C THR A 249 -3.32 27.20 -8.34
N ILE A 250 -3.26 28.15 -7.40
CA ILE A 250 -4.37 28.49 -6.49
C ILE A 250 -5.58 29.00 -7.25
N ASP A 251 -5.39 29.77 -8.32
CA ASP A 251 -6.45 30.32 -9.16
C ASP A 251 -7.33 29.21 -9.77
N SER A 252 -6.79 28.01 -9.92
CA SER A 252 -7.52 26.85 -10.42
C SER A 252 -8.67 26.38 -9.52
N PHE A 253 -8.71 26.80 -8.25
CA PHE A 253 -9.75 26.42 -7.27
C PHE A 253 -10.93 27.38 -7.20
N ILE A 254 -10.95 28.46 -7.99
CA ILE A 254 -12.07 29.43 -8.03
C ILE A 254 -13.32 28.80 -8.65
N SER A 255 -13.17 27.85 -9.59
CA SER A 255 -14.30 27.16 -10.20
C SER A 255 -14.94 26.16 -9.22
N PRO A 256 -16.29 26.13 -9.09
CA PRO A 256 -16.99 25.16 -8.24
C PRO A 256 -17.05 23.74 -8.82
N ILE A 257 -16.80 23.57 -10.10
CA ILE A 257 -16.96 22.29 -10.83
C ILE A 257 -16.08 21.16 -10.27
N PRO A 258 -14.75 21.35 -10.02
CA PRO A 258 -13.91 20.33 -9.44
C PRO A 258 -14.37 19.84 -8.07
N TYR A 259 -14.96 20.73 -7.23
CA TYR A 259 -15.52 20.37 -5.93
C TYR A 259 -16.72 19.43 -6.07
N PHE A 260 -17.60 19.71 -7.04
CA PHE A 260 -18.76 18.85 -7.30
C PHE A 260 -18.30 17.44 -7.70
N TYR A 261 -17.33 17.33 -8.62
CA TYR A 261 -16.80 16.04 -9.04
C TYR A 261 -16.10 15.30 -7.88
N ALA A 262 -15.29 15.99 -7.11
CA ALA A 262 -14.61 15.41 -5.96
C ALA A 262 -15.59 14.88 -4.92
N ILE A 263 -16.64 15.63 -4.58
CA ILE A 263 -17.69 15.21 -3.64
C ILE A 263 -18.45 13.99 -4.19
N ALA A 264 -18.84 14.00 -5.47
CA ALA A 264 -19.53 12.87 -6.08
C ALA A 264 -18.68 11.59 -6.04
N ILE A 265 -17.40 11.69 -6.39
CA ILE A 265 -16.43 10.58 -6.31
C ILE A 265 -16.35 10.05 -4.88
N LEU A 266 -16.21 10.93 -3.88
CA LEU A 266 -16.13 10.55 -2.47
C LEU A 266 -17.40 9.84 -1.98
N VAL A 267 -18.58 10.35 -2.34
CA VAL A 267 -19.87 9.72 -2.00
C VAL A 267 -19.94 8.29 -2.56
N ILE A 268 -19.53 8.09 -3.82
CA ILE A 268 -19.50 6.77 -4.44
C ILE A 268 -18.54 5.85 -3.68
N MET A 269 -17.32 6.32 -3.40
CA MET A 269 -16.27 5.52 -2.77
C MET A 269 -16.62 5.09 -1.33
N PHE A 270 -17.05 6.06 -0.50
CA PHE A 270 -17.47 5.76 0.88
C PHE A 270 -18.78 4.99 0.91
N GLY A 271 -19.70 5.22 -0.03
CA GLY A 271 -20.92 4.45 -0.22
C GLY A 271 -20.67 2.98 -0.54
N ALA A 272 -19.77 2.70 -1.51
CA ALA A 272 -19.36 1.35 -1.85
C ALA A 272 -18.71 0.62 -0.67
N ARG A 273 -17.84 1.32 0.07
CA ARG A 273 -17.19 0.80 1.26
C ARG A 273 -18.19 0.51 2.38
N HIS A 274 -19.11 1.42 2.63
CA HIS A 274 -20.19 1.22 3.61
C HIS A 274 -21.06 0.03 3.23
N LEU A 275 -21.42 -0.11 1.95
CA LEU A 275 -22.20 -1.23 1.43
C LEU A 275 -21.47 -2.56 1.68
N TYR A 276 -20.18 -2.64 1.37
CA TYR A 276 -19.38 -3.83 1.61
C TYR A 276 -19.39 -4.24 3.09
N PHE A 277 -19.11 -3.31 4.03
CA PHE A 277 -19.08 -3.62 5.45
C PHE A 277 -20.48 -3.91 6.04
N SER A 278 -21.54 -3.43 5.42
CA SER A 278 -22.92 -3.72 5.84
C SER A 278 -23.36 -5.12 5.44
N ILE A 279 -22.87 -5.63 4.30
CA ILE A 279 -23.21 -6.97 3.79
C ILE A 279 -22.23 -8.02 4.35
N SER A 280 -20.96 -7.66 4.50
CA SER A 280 -19.95 -8.58 5.03
C SER A 280 -20.26 -8.87 6.49
N LYS A 281 -20.45 -10.17 6.83
CA LYS A 281 -20.63 -10.64 8.22
C LYS A 281 -19.31 -10.64 9.01
N LEU A 282 -18.39 -9.74 8.69
CA LEU A 282 -17.12 -9.62 9.39
C LEU A 282 -17.39 -9.04 10.78
N ASN A 283 -16.91 -9.73 11.84
CA ASN A 283 -17.03 -9.29 13.24
C ASN A 283 -16.05 -8.13 13.56
N PHE A 284 -16.11 -7.06 12.75
CA PHE A 284 -15.36 -5.83 12.97
C PHE A 284 -16.31 -4.70 13.38
N LYS A 285 -15.80 -3.74 14.15
CA LYS A 285 -16.54 -2.50 14.40
C LYS A 285 -16.56 -1.67 13.11
N THR A 286 -17.63 -1.81 12.33
CA THR A 286 -17.77 -1.22 10.98
C THR A 286 -17.55 0.29 10.93
N ALA A 287 -17.97 1.02 11.95
CA ALA A 287 -17.96 2.48 11.93
C ALA A 287 -16.58 3.13 11.71
N PRO A 288 -15.46 2.74 12.37
CA PRO A 288 -14.17 3.37 12.08
C PRO A 288 -13.58 2.89 10.76
N LEU A 289 -13.76 1.61 10.39
CA LEU A 289 -13.17 1.04 9.20
C LEU A 289 -13.73 1.66 7.91
N VAL A 290 -15.00 2.04 7.89
CA VAL A 290 -15.61 2.73 6.74
C VAL A 290 -14.91 4.05 6.44
N PHE A 291 -14.53 4.83 7.46
CA PHE A 291 -13.86 6.12 7.28
C PHE A 291 -12.38 5.99 6.95
N MET A 292 -11.73 4.86 7.22
CA MET A 292 -10.32 4.62 6.92
C MET A 292 -10.10 4.24 5.46
N SER A 293 -10.38 5.19 4.57
CA SER A 293 -10.26 5.02 3.13
C SER A 293 -9.67 6.27 2.45
N PRO A 294 -8.53 6.80 2.93
CA PRO A 294 -7.89 7.94 2.30
C PRO A 294 -7.26 7.55 0.96
N ARG A 295 -7.14 8.52 0.08
CA ARG A 295 -6.35 8.41 -1.15
C ARG A 295 -4.97 9.02 -0.92
N GLY A 296 -3.99 8.66 -1.74
CA GLY A 296 -2.61 9.06 -1.47
C GLY A 296 -1.69 9.02 -2.67
N LEU A 297 -0.42 8.76 -2.38
CA LEU A 297 0.66 8.90 -3.35
C LEU A 297 0.51 7.99 -4.58
N ILE A 298 0.06 6.74 -4.39
CA ILE A 298 -0.11 5.81 -5.52
C ILE A 298 -1.18 6.34 -6.49
N SER A 299 -2.27 6.91 -5.97
CA SER A 299 -3.29 7.55 -6.82
C SER A 299 -2.71 8.68 -7.67
N ILE A 300 -1.85 9.52 -7.07
CA ILE A 300 -1.18 10.62 -7.79
C ILE A 300 -0.23 10.08 -8.85
N LEU A 301 0.59 9.08 -8.49
CA LEU A 301 1.60 8.55 -9.40
C LEU A 301 1.00 7.85 -10.62
N LEU A 302 -0.07 7.07 -10.43
CA LEU A 302 -0.78 6.44 -11.54
C LEU A 302 -1.50 7.49 -12.41
N PHE A 303 -2.05 8.53 -11.78
CA PHE A 303 -2.65 9.66 -12.50
C PHE A 303 -1.61 10.39 -13.35
N LEU A 304 -0.45 10.74 -12.79
CA LEU A 304 0.64 11.38 -13.54
C LEU A 304 1.20 10.48 -14.65
N GLN A 305 1.17 9.15 -14.44
CA GLN A 305 1.54 8.20 -15.49
C GLN A 305 0.58 8.29 -16.68
N LEU A 306 -0.74 8.43 -16.43
CA LEU A 306 -1.73 8.67 -17.49
C LEU A 306 -1.48 9.98 -18.22
N GLU A 307 -1.21 11.06 -17.49
CA GLU A 307 -0.94 12.38 -18.09
C GLU A 307 0.35 12.40 -18.93
N ALA A 308 1.32 11.54 -18.60
CA ALA A 308 2.56 11.40 -19.36
C ALA A 308 2.41 10.59 -20.66
N LEU A 309 1.28 9.87 -20.87
CA LEU A 309 1.05 9.13 -22.11
C LEU A 309 0.92 10.09 -23.32
N ASN A 310 1.39 9.66 -24.47
CA ASN A 310 1.29 10.45 -25.71
C ASN A 310 -0.09 10.31 -26.38
N ASP A 311 -0.87 9.29 -26.04
CA ASP A 311 -2.18 9.04 -26.64
C ASP A 311 -3.25 9.92 -25.98
N VAL A 312 -3.72 10.90 -26.75
CA VAL A 312 -4.77 11.86 -26.33
C VAL A 312 -6.12 11.15 -26.08
N ASN A 313 -6.38 10.02 -26.75
CA ASN A 313 -7.64 9.27 -26.58
C ASN A 313 -7.76 8.60 -25.19
N LEU A 314 -6.64 8.49 -24.47
CA LEU A 314 -6.62 7.92 -23.11
C LEU A 314 -6.73 9.00 -22.04
N LYS A 315 -6.82 10.28 -22.40
CA LYS A 315 -6.88 11.40 -21.46
C LYS A 315 -8.27 12.03 -21.41
N THR A 316 -8.55 12.69 -20.30
CA THR A 316 -9.74 13.51 -20.11
C THR A 316 -9.38 14.79 -19.37
N ASN A 317 -9.94 15.92 -19.79
CA ASN A 317 -9.77 17.20 -19.09
C ASN A 317 -10.81 17.40 -17.96
N ILE A 318 -11.71 16.43 -17.76
CA ILE A 318 -12.80 16.53 -16.78
C ILE A 318 -12.30 16.13 -15.39
N ILE A 319 -11.54 15.03 -15.33
CA ILE A 319 -10.89 14.57 -14.10
C ILE A 319 -9.42 14.98 -14.19
N ASP A 320 -9.10 16.12 -13.66
CA ASP A 320 -7.77 16.72 -13.68
C ASP A 320 -7.07 16.64 -12.31
N GLU A 321 -5.86 17.20 -12.23
CA GLU A 321 -5.06 17.23 -11.00
C GLU A 321 -5.78 17.92 -9.84
N ARG A 322 -6.67 18.88 -10.10
CA ARG A 322 -7.47 19.61 -9.10
C ARG A 322 -8.49 18.68 -8.44
N VAL A 323 -9.22 17.91 -9.25
CA VAL A 323 -10.20 16.92 -8.77
C VAL A 323 -9.47 15.87 -7.93
N LEU A 324 -8.33 15.37 -8.42
CA LEU A 324 -7.51 14.39 -7.70
C LEU A 324 -7.06 14.93 -6.34
N LEU A 325 -6.49 16.14 -6.29
CA LEU A 325 -6.05 16.76 -5.04
C LEU A 325 -7.21 16.93 -4.05
N LEU A 326 -8.36 17.42 -4.52
CA LEU A 326 -9.54 17.58 -3.68
C LEU A 326 -10.03 16.23 -3.12
N VAL A 327 -10.06 15.18 -3.93
CA VAL A 327 -10.42 13.83 -3.47
C VAL A 327 -9.45 13.34 -2.40
N ILE A 328 -8.15 13.55 -2.59
CA ILE A 328 -7.12 13.17 -1.61
C ILE A 328 -7.32 13.94 -0.30
N LEU A 329 -7.36 15.26 -0.34
CA LEU A 329 -7.47 16.10 0.86
C LEU A 329 -8.78 15.85 1.63
N LEU A 330 -9.91 15.79 0.91
CA LEU A 330 -11.20 15.54 1.53
C LEU A 330 -11.31 14.11 2.08
N SER A 331 -10.76 13.10 1.41
CA SER A 331 -10.74 11.72 1.94
C SER A 331 -9.90 11.60 3.22
N MET A 332 -8.76 12.32 3.31
CA MET A 332 -7.96 12.40 4.53
C MET A 332 -8.72 13.12 5.65
N LEU A 333 -9.43 14.22 5.33
CA LEU A 333 -10.24 14.97 6.30
C LEU A 333 -11.38 14.09 6.84
N ILE A 334 -12.09 13.38 5.98
CA ILE A 334 -13.16 12.45 6.37
C ILE A 334 -12.59 11.35 7.28
N MET A 335 -11.43 10.78 6.96
CA MET A 335 -10.75 9.81 7.79
C MET A 335 -10.42 10.40 9.17
N LEU A 336 -9.83 11.60 9.21
CA LEU A 336 -9.49 12.29 10.46
C LEU A 336 -10.72 12.47 11.34
N LEU A 337 -11.81 13.04 10.80
CA LEU A 337 -13.06 13.27 11.53
C LEU A 337 -13.72 11.97 11.99
N GLY A 338 -13.67 10.93 11.17
CA GLY A 338 -14.21 9.60 11.51
C GLY A 338 -13.44 8.89 12.63
N THR A 339 -12.14 9.12 12.73
CA THR A 339 -11.26 8.53 13.76
C THR A 339 -11.31 9.32 15.08
N LEU A 340 -11.38 10.66 15.04
CA LEU A 340 -11.47 11.52 16.23
C LEU A 340 -12.73 11.24 17.07
N LYS A 341 -13.87 11.12 16.41
CA LYS A 341 -15.17 10.85 17.08
C LYS A 341 -15.16 9.60 17.97
N LYS A 342 -14.20 8.71 17.79
CA LYS A 342 -14.12 7.45 18.55
C LYS A 342 -13.05 7.47 19.64
N ARG A 343 -12.04 8.33 19.53
CA ARG A 343 -10.98 8.45 20.53
C ARG A 343 -11.55 8.90 21.89
N ASP A 344 -12.62 9.69 21.88
CA ASP A 344 -13.31 10.12 23.09
C ASP A 344 -14.08 8.99 23.78
N LYS A 345 -14.61 8.01 23.00
CA LYS A 345 -15.32 6.83 23.57
C LYS A 345 -14.41 5.74 24.14
N ILE A 346 -13.13 5.72 23.77
CA ILE A 346 -12.16 4.74 24.29
C ILE A 346 -11.54 5.23 25.60
N LYS A 347 -11.50 6.55 25.86
CA LYS A 347 -11.03 7.12 27.12
C LYS A 347 -11.94 6.80 28.32
N ASP A 348 -13.19 6.41 28.07
CA ASP A 348 -14.18 6.07 29.11
C ASP A 348 -14.16 4.58 29.50
N ILE A 349 -13.25 3.77 28.97
CA ILE A 349 -13.05 2.39 29.45
C ILE A 349 -11.99 2.46 30.55
N PRO A 350 -12.33 2.18 31.81
CA PRO A 350 -11.35 2.10 32.87
C PRO A 350 -10.27 1.07 32.48
N LEU A 351 -9.01 1.49 32.50
CA LEU A 351 -7.89 0.58 32.44
C LEU A 351 -7.86 -0.18 33.78
N GLU A 352 -8.60 -1.27 33.90
CA GLU A 352 -8.27 -2.30 34.89
C GLU A 352 -6.96 -2.95 34.46
N ILE A 353 -5.85 -2.27 34.77
CA ILE A 353 -4.54 -2.88 34.78
C ILE A 353 -4.47 -3.62 36.13
N GLU A 354 -4.90 -4.87 36.17
CA GLU A 354 -4.37 -5.81 37.14
C GLU A 354 -2.87 -6.00 36.82
N ILE A 355 -2.04 -5.20 37.45
CA ILE A 355 -0.61 -5.51 37.57
C ILE A 355 -0.57 -6.68 38.56
N PRO A 356 -0.19 -7.89 38.16
CA PRO A 356 0.12 -8.91 39.15
C PRO A 356 1.35 -8.42 39.91
N ILE A 357 1.14 -7.95 41.14
CA ILE A 357 2.21 -7.70 42.09
C ILE A 357 2.76 -9.09 42.40
N ASN A 358 3.87 -9.45 41.77
CA ASN A 358 4.68 -10.61 42.15
C ASN A 358 5.32 -10.26 43.49
N GLU A 359 4.71 -10.71 44.61
CA GLU A 359 5.24 -10.57 45.99
C GLU A 359 6.51 -11.37 46.24
N ASP A 360 7.04 -12.10 45.24
CA ASP A 360 8.17 -13.04 45.45
C ASP A 360 9.55 -12.43 45.13
N LEU A 361 9.71 -11.12 45.02
CA LEU A 361 11.02 -10.48 44.67
C LEU A 361 11.58 -9.58 45.78
N ASN A 362 11.25 -9.79 47.04
CA ASN A 362 11.80 -8.94 48.12
C ASN A 362 12.21 -9.66 49.39
N THR A 363 12.91 -10.82 49.33
CA THR A 363 13.49 -11.46 50.53
C THR A 363 14.97 -11.85 50.45
N ASP A 364 15.71 -11.61 49.39
CA ASP A 364 17.11 -12.08 49.30
C ASP A 364 18.18 -10.99 49.14
N TYR A 365 17.88 -9.70 49.34
CA TYR A 365 18.91 -8.64 49.27
C TYR A 365 19.21 -7.90 50.56
N TYR A 366 18.85 -8.42 51.75
CA TYR A 366 19.15 -7.74 53.04
C TYR A 366 19.82 -8.62 54.10
N ASN A 367 20.62 -9.64 53.76
CA ASN A 367 21.31 -10.49 54.76
C ASN A 367 22.81 -10.68 54.55
N ASP A 368 23.54 -9.85 53.81
CA ASP A 368 25.00 -9.97 53.67
C ASP A 368 25.81 -8.75 54.13
N GLU A 369 25.28 -7.91 55.04
CA GLU A 369 26.09 -6.88 55.72
C GLU A 369 25.94 -6.96 57.25
N LYS A 370 26.24 -8.11 57.85
CA LYS A 370 26.60 -8.21 59.26
C LYS A 370 27.36 -9.51 59.49
N ASN A 371 28.63 -9.55 59.13
CA ASN A 371 29.71 -10.36 59.74
C ASN A 371 30.95 -10.14 58.88
N ASP A 372 31.72 -9.14 59.24
CA ASP A 372 33.13 -9.07 59.55
C ASP A 372 33.57 -7.64 59.77
#